data_885a67239383f4735bbd77a2048e954b
#
_entry.id   885a67239383f4735bbd77a2048e954b
#
_cell.length_a   1.000
_cell.length_b   1.000
_cell.length_c   1.000
_cell.angle_alpha   90.00
_cell.angle_beta   90.00
_cell.angle_gamma   90.00
#
_symmetry.space_group_name_H-M   'P 1'
#
loop_
_entity.id
_entity.type
_entity.pdbx_description
1 polymer ?
#
loop_
_entity_poly.entity_id
_entity_poly.type
_entity_poly.pdbx_seq_one_letter_code
_entity_poly.pdbx_strand_id
1 'polypeptide(L)'
;MATWPEDYEKIRRWQWEEKLIPYWKKAGAFAKAHHVRVALEIHPGFCVYNVPTVLRLREAVGDAVGANLDPSHLFWQGVDPVAAVHALRGCIYHFHAKDTYIDPYNTAVNGVLHTSGFADTAARPWLFRTVGYGHGAQTWRAIFSALQQAGYDGVISIEHEDALMSQKEGLEKAIRVLRDTMIFDAPTADVYWA
;
A
#
# COMPACT_ATOMS: atom_id res chain seq x y z
N MET A 1 5.17 -0.22 -15.20
CA MET A 1 4.95 -0.90 -16.49
C MET A 1 6.09 -1.88 -16.69
N ALA A 2 5.80 -3.17 -16.81
CA ALA A 2 6.83 -4.17 -17.10
C ALA A 2 7.15 -4.09 -18.60
N THR A 3 8.13 -3.31 -18.95
CA THR A 3 8.72 -3.34 -20.29
C THR A 3 9.96 -4.22 -20.23
N TRP A 4 10.23 -4.96 -21.30
CA TRP A 4 11.39 -5.82 -21.45
C TRP A 4 12.33 -5.34 -22.54
N PRO A 5 12.75 -4.04 -22.57
CA PRO A 5 13.78 -3.61 -23.49
C PRO A 5 15.11 -4.24 -23.08
N GLU A 6 16.02 -4.43 -24.05
CA GLU A 6 17.36 -4.97 -23.80
C GLU A 6 18.12 -4.22 -22.70
N ASP A 7 17.87 -2.90 -22.58
CA ASP A 7 18.50 -2.03 -21.58
C ASP A 7 17.76 -1.96 -20.24
N TYR A 8 16.67 -2.74 -20.03
CA TYR A 8 15.84 -2.64 -18.82
C TYR A 8 16.67 -2.73 -17.54
N GLU A 9 17.56 -3.71 -17.44
CA GLU A 9 18.41 -3.90 -16.26
C GLU A 9 19.38 -2.74 -16.04
N LYS A 10 19.94 -2.18 -17.11
CA LYS A 10 20.84 -1.00 -17.03
C LYS A 10 20.06 0.23 -16.56
N ILE A 11 18.87 0.46 -17.15
CA ILE A 11 18.01 1.59 -16.78
C ILE A 11 17.60 1.48 -15.31
N ARG A 12 17.13 0.30 -14.88
CA ARG A 12 16.74 0.05 -13.49
C ARG A 12 17.90 0.26 -12.52
N ARG A 13 19.09 -0.25 -12.85
CA ARG A 13 20.31 -0.05 -12.06
C ARG A 13 20.66 1.43 -11.95
N TRP A 14 20.68 2.15 -13.07
CA TRP A 14 20.93 3.59 -13.09
C TRP A 14 19.93 4.37 -12.27
N GLN A 15 18.61 4.08 -12.39
CA GLN A 15 17.58 4.71 -11.58
C GLN A 15 17.84 4.53 -10.08
N TRP A 16 18.22 3.34 -9.65
CA TRP A 16 18.47 3.03 -8.24
C TRP A 16 19.79 3.59 -7.74
N GLU A 17 20.89 3.31 -8.42
CA GLU A 17 22.24 3.57 -7.93
C GLU A 17 22.67 5.01 -8.15
N GLU A 18 22.27 5.63 -9.28
CA GLU A 18 22.69 6.98 -9.63
C GLU A 18 21.67 8.06 -9.27
N LYS A 19 20.40 7.71 -9.06
CA LYS A 19 19.34 8.68 -8.75
C LYS A 19 18.71 8.46 -7.40
N LEU A 20 18.03 7.33 -7.20
CA LEU A 20 17.17 7.10 -6.05
C LEU A 20 17.96 7.04 -4.73
N ILE A 21 18.94 6.15 -4.64
CA ILE A 21 19.73 5.95 -3.42
C ILE A 21 20.52 7.21 -3.04
N PRO A 22 21.25 7.88 -3.94
CA PRO A 22 21.95 9.11 -3.58
C PRO A 22 21.03 10.24 -3.10
N TYR A 23 19.85 10.38 -3.71
CA TYR A 23 18.85 11.34 -3.27
C TYR A 23 18.35 11.02 -1.85
N TRP A 24 17.90 9.77 -1.64
CA TRP A 24 17.32 9.37 -0.36
C TRP A 24 18.32 9.25 0.77
N LYS A 25 19.60 9.01 0.49
CA LYS A 25 20.67 9.15 1.51
C LYS A 25 20.71 10.55 2.09
N LYS A 26 20.62 11.59 1.25
CA LYS A 26 20.63 12.99 1.68
C LYS A 26 19.30 13.36 2.36
N ALA A 27 18.17 13.05 1.72
CA ALA A 27 16.85 13.36 2.25
C ALA A 27 16.55 12.60 3.54
N GLY A 28 16.94 11.32 3.65
CA GLY A 28 16.79 10.53 4.87
C GLY A 28 17.66 11.04 6.01
N ALA A 29 18.91 11.42 5.74
CA ALA A 29 19.77 12.04 6.75
C ALA A 29 19.20 13.38 7.24
N PHE A 30 18.66 14.20 6.34
CA PHE A 30 17.99 15.45 6.68
C PHE A 30 16.75 15.18 7.54
N ALA A 31 15.87 14.27 7.15
CA ALA A 31 14.69 13.90 7.91
C ALA A 31 15.06 13.42 9.33
N LYS A 32 16.09 12.55 9.44
CA LYS A 32 16.58 12.05 10.72
C LYS A 32 17.11 13.17 11.64
N ALA A 33 17.83 14.14 11.07
CA ALA A 33 18.33 15.30 11.81
C ALA A 33 17.22 16.20 12.36
N HIS A 34 16.04 16.14 11.74
CA HIS A 34 14.84 16.88 12.16
C HIS A 34 13.81 16.00 12.90
N HIS A 35 14.18 14.78 13.30
CA HIS A 35 13.29 13.83 13.99
C HIS A 35 12.01 13.51 13.20
N VAL A 36 12.09 13.50 11.87
CA VAL A 36 10.98 13.19 10.96
C VAL A 36 11.24 11.84 10.31
N ARG A 37 10.18 11.04 10.18
CA ARG A 37 10.16 9.83 9.36
C ARG A 37 9.41 10.11 8.06
N VAL A 38 9.91 9.55 6.96
CA VAL A 38 9.28 9.67 5.64
C VAL A 38 8.61 8.36 5.31
N ALA A 39 7.31 8.40 5.08
CA ALA A 39 6.51 7.26 4.64
C ALA A 39 6.32 7.33 3.12
N LEU A 40 6.98 6.46 2.37
CA LEU A 40 6.84 6.38 0.92
C LEU A 40 5.65 5.50 0.57
N GLU A 41 4.76 6.01 -0.26
CA GLU A 41 3.69 5.20 -0.81
C GLU A 41 4.25 4.16 -1.79
N ILE A 42 3.83 2.90 -1.58
CA ILE A 42 4.25 1.77 -2.41
C ILE A 42 3.34 1.72 -3.63
N HIS A 43 3.75 2.39 -4.70
CA HIS A 43 2.90 2.60 -5.87
C HIS A 43 3.53 2.03 -7.14
N PRO A 44 2.84 1.13 -7.90
CA PRO A 44 3.29 0.67 -9.20
C PRO A 44 3.49 1.83 -10.18
N GLY A 45 4.56 1.75 -10.97
CA GLY A 45 5.02 2.83 -11.83
C GLY A 45 6.18 3.63 -11.24
N PHE A 46 6.43 3.53 -9.93
CA PHE A 46 7.62 4.08 -9.28
C PHE A 46 8.69 3.01 -9.04
N CYS A 47 9.89 3.44 -8.64
CA CYS A 47 10.96 2.51 -8.30
C CYS A 47 10.67 1.71 -7.03
N VAL A 48 9.91 2.30 -6.09
CA VAL A 48 9.46 1.66 -4.85
C VAL A 48 7.98 1.34 -5.00
N TYR A 49 7.65 0.07 -5.26
CA TYR A 49 6.29 -0.33 -5.60
C TYR A 49 5.81 -1.62 -4.93
N ASN A 50 6.71 -2.30 -4.20
CA ASN A 50 6.38 -3.52 -3.48
C ASN A 50 7.32 -3.70 -2.27
N VAL A 51 7.07 -4.72 -1.46
CA VAL A 51 7.83 -5.02 -0.26
C VAL A 51 9.34 -5.09 -0.48
N PRO A 52 9.87 -5.88 -1.45
CA PRO A 52 11.32 -5.95 -1.67
C PRO A 52 11.95 -4.61 -2.01
N THR A 53 11.26 -3.74 -2.75
CA THR A 53 11.80 -2.43 -3.14
C THR A 53 11.82 -1.44 -1.97
N VAL A 54 10.85 -1.50 -1.05
CA VAL A 54 10.91 -0.74 0.21
C VAL A 54 12.10 -1.18 1.05
N LEU A 55 12.25 -2.49 1.27
CA LEU A 55 13.33 -3.03 2.09
C LEU A 55 14.70 -2.70 1.49
N ARG A 56 14.86 -2.82 0.17
CA ARG A 56 16.08 -2.43 -0.54
C ARG A 56 16.43 -0.96 -0.33
N LEU A 57 15.44 -0.06 -0.46
CA LEU A 57 15.69 1.37 -0.25
C LEU A 57 16.08 1.64 1.21
N ARG A 58 15.32 1.08 2.15
CA ARG A 58 15.58 1.24 3.58
C ARG A 58 16.96 0.71 4.00
N GLU A 59 17.38 -0.43 3.48
CA GLU A 59 18.73 -0.97 3.69
C GLU A 59 19.81 0.01 3.22
N ALA A 60 19.59 0.66 2.07
CA ALA A 60 20.56 1.58 1.48
C ALA A 60 20.62 2.95 2.16
N VAL A 61 19.51 3.44 2.77
CA VAL A 61 19.37 4.84 3.22
C VAL A 61 19.06 5.00 4.72
N GLY A 62 18.71 3.91 5.41
CA GLY A 62 18.44 3.90 6.84
C GLY A 62 16.96 4.03 7.20
N ASP A 63 16.71 4.13 8.51
CA ASP A 63 15.41 4.00 9.15
C ASP A 63 14.53 5.26 9.15
N ALA A 64 15.04 6.38 8.66
CA ALA A 64 14.21 7.57 8.46
C ALA A 64 13.19 7.40 7.32
N VAL A 65 13.38 6.41 6.43
CA VAL A 65 12.50 6.09 5.32
C VAL A 65 11.77 4.77 5.59
N GLY A 66 10.47 4.74 5.37
CA GLY A 66 9.63 3.57 5.52
C GLY A 66 8.45 3.61 4.55
N ALA A 67 7.45 2.79 4.79
CA ALA A 67 6.29 2.64 3.93
C ALA A 67 5.10 3.49 4.41
N ASN A 68 4.44 4.17 3.49
CA ASN A 68 3.02 4.38 3.52
C ASN A 68 2.40 3.18 2.80
N LEU A 69 1.78 2.29 3.57
CA LEU A 69 1.23 1.06 3.02
C LEU A 69 -0.20 1.32 2.56
N ASP A 70 -0.41 1.26 1.25
CA ASP A 70 -1.72 1.30 0.63
C ASP A 70 -2.05 -0.08 0.03
N PRO A 71 -2.97 -0.85 0.63
CA PRO A 71 -3.31 -2.18 0.13
C PRO A 71 -3.96 -2.15 -1.26
N SER A 72 -4.55 -1.03 -1.68
CA SER A 72 -5.19 -0.93 -2.98
C SER A 72 -4.21 -1.18 -4.13
N HIS A 73 -2.97 -0.72 -3.97
CA HIS A 73 -1.89 -0.93 -4.94
C HIS A 73 -1.33 -2.36 -4.90
N LEU A 74 -1.50 -3.07 -3.80
CA LEU A 74 -1.04 -4.45 -3.63
C LEU A 74 -2.03 -5.45 -4.23
N PHE A 75 -3.32 -5.25 -4.00
CA PHE A 75 -4.37 -6.17 -4.43
C PHE A 75 -4.30 -6.50 -5.93
N TRP A 76 -4.26 -5.50 -6.79
CA TRP A 76 -4.24 -5.74 -8.22
C TRP A 76 -2.88 -6.24 -8.76
N GLN A 77 -1.81 -6.09 -7.98
CA GLN A 77 -0.52 -6.71 -8.25
C GLN A 77 -0.47 -8.20 -7.86
N GLY A 78 -1.49 -8.72 -7.18
CA GLY A 78 -1.49 -10.07 -6.63
C GLY A 78 -0.63 -10.23 -5.39
N VAL A 79 -0.33 -9.13 -4.69
CA VAL A 79 0.39 -9.13 -3.40
C VAL A 79 -0.63 -9.19 -2.28
N ASP A 80 -0.47 -10.16 -1.36
CA ASP A 80 -1.28 -10.26 -0.16
C ASP A 80 -0.91 -9.14 0.84
N PRO A 81 -1.83 -8.21 1.19
CA PRO A 81 -1.55 -7.14 2.12
C PRO A 81 -1.19 -7.62 3.53
N VAL A 82 -1.72 -8.74 3.99
CA VAL A 82 -1.39 -9.32 5.30
C VAL A 82 0.07 -9.76 5.32
N ALA A 83 0.49 -10.49 4.28
CA ALA A 83 1.88 -10.89 4.12
C ALA A 83 2.82 -9.67 4.01
N ALA A 84 2.39 -8.62 3.28
CA ALA A 84 3.13 -7.38 3.16
C ALA A 84 3.31 -6.67 4.51
N VAL A 85 2.25 -6.60 5.33
CA VAL A 85 2.31 -6.03 6.69
C VAL A 85 3.34 -6.76 7.55
N HIS A 86 3.31 -8.10 7.56
CA HIS A 86 4.28 -8.88 8.33
C HIS A 86 5.73 -8.68 7.84
N ALA A 87 5.94 -8.65 6.53
CA ALA A 87 7.26 -8.44 5.94
C ALA A 87 7.81 -7.03 6.18
N LEU A 88 6.93 -6.03 6.31
CA LEU A 88 7.28 -4.64 6.59
C LEU A 88 7.19 -4.26 8.08
N ARG A 89 7.17 -5.23 8.98
CA ARG A 89 7.13 -4.98 10.43
C ARG A 89 8.22 -3.98 10.85
N GLY A 90 7.81 -2.92 11.57
CA GLY A 90 8.69 -1.83 11.99
C GLY A 90 9.11 -0.87 10.87
N CYS A 91 8.60 -1.05 9.65
CA CYS A 91 8.87 -0.19 8.49
C CYS A 91 7.63 0.57 8.00
N ILE A 92 6.43 0.25 8.51
CA ILE A 92 5.19 0.93 8.16
C ILE A 92 5.07 2.18 9.02
N TYR A 93 5.08 3.35 8.39
CA TYR A 93 5.00 4.64 9.09
C TYR A 93 3.67 5.35 8.87
N HIS A 94 2.94 4.95 7.85
CA HIS A 94 1.60 5.41 7.55
C HIS A 94 0.82 4.29 6.84
N PHE A 95 -0.51 4.36 6.90
CA PHE A 95 -1.38 3.40 6.24
C PHE A 95 -2.55 4.13 5.56
N HIS A 96 -2.75 3.86 4.28
CA HIS A 96 -3.93 4.29 3.54
C HIS A 96 -4.99 3.21 3.53
N ALA A 97 -6.20 3.57 3.90
CA ALA A 97 -7.37 2.71 3.75
C ALA A 97 -8.05 3.06 2.42
N LYS A 98 -7.64 2.34 1.38
CA LYS A 98 -8.20 2.37 0.03
C LYS A 98 -8.34 0.94 -0.48
N ASP A 99 -9.41 0.66 -1.18
CA ASP A 99 -9.71 -0.68 -1.69
C ASP A 99 -9.54 -0.75 -3.21
N THR A 100 -9.51 -1.95 -3.74
CA THR A 100 -9.48 -2.22 -5.18
C THR A 100 -10.42 -3.37 -5.50
N TYR A 101 -11.31 -3.16 -6.44
CA TYR A 101 -12.09 -4.23 -7.07
C TYR A 101 -11.33 -4.74 -8.30
N ILE A 102 -11.15 -6.04 -8.40
CA ILE A 102 -10.59 -6.70 -9.58
C ILE A 102 -11.74 -7.31 -10.36
N ASP A 103 -11.97 -6.80 -11.59
CA ASP A 103 -13.00 -7.34 -12.46
C ASP A 103 -12.55 -8.68 -13.03
N PRO A 104 -13.25 -9.80 -12.71
CA PRO A 104 -12.79 -11.12 -13.11
C PRO A 104 -12.86 -11.34 -14.62
N TYR A 105 -13.81 -10.70 -15.32
CA TYR A 105 -14.01 -10.89 -16.76
C TYR A 105 -12.98 -10.10 -17.55
N ASN A 106 -12.83 -8.80 -17.27
CA ASN A 106 -11.85 -7.96 -17.93
C ASN A 106 -10.42 -8.42 -17.64
N THR A 107 -10.14 -8.85 -16.42
CA THR A 107 -8.83 -9.40 -16.03
C THR A 107 -8.53 -10.71 -16.75
N ALA A 108 -9.53 -11.60 -16.90
CA ALA A 108 -9.34 -12.89 -17.59
C ALA A 108 -8.99 -12.71 -19.08
N VAL A 109 -9.49 -11.64 -19.71
CA VAL A 109 -9.24 -11.37 -21.13
C VAL A 109 -8.00 -10.47 -21.34
N ASN A 110 -7.87 -9.42 -20.54
CA ASN A 110 -6.91 -8.33 -20.81
C ASN A 110 -5.70 -8.35 -19.86
N GLY A 111 -5.78 -9.08 -18.74
CA GLY A 111 -4.79 -9.00 -17.67
C GLY A 111 -4.86 -7.66 -16.90
N VAL A 112 -4.18 -7.61 -15.74
CA VAL A 112 -4.20 -6.43 -14.86
C VAL A 112 -3.39 -5.24 -15.38
N LEU A 113 -2.53 -5.44 -16.37
CA LEU A 113 -1.68 -4.41 -16.95
C LEU A 113 -2.34 -3.66 -18.12
N HIS A 114 -3.61 -3.93 -18.42
CA HIS A 114 -4.35 -3.25 -19.48
C HIS A 114 -4.46 -1.74 -19.21
N THR A 115 -4.20 -0.94 -20.24
CA THR A 115 -4.01 0.51 -20.14
C THR A 115 -5.25 1.33 -20.52
N SER A 116 -6.46 0.78 -20.41
CA SER A 116 -7.70 1.57 -20.61
C SER A 116 -7.75 2.77 -19.66
N GLY A 117 -8.34 3.88 -20.13
CA GLY A 117 -8.46 5.09 -19.34
C GLY A 117 -9.29 4.89 -18.06
N PHE A 118 -8.98 5.61 -16.98
CA PHE A 118 -9.70 5.49 -15.71
C PHE A 118 -11.17 5.89 -15.78
N ALA A 119 -11.58 6.69 -16.78
CA ALA A 119 -12.97 7.05 -17.02
C ALA A 119 -13.79 5.90 -17.61
N ASP A 120 -13.15 4.94 -18.28
CA ASP A 120 -13.84 3.76 -18.85
C ASP A 120 -13.91 2.64 -17.81
N THR A 121 -14.75 2.84 -16.82
CA THR A 121 -14.88 1.92 -15.69
C THR A 121 -15.34 0.52 -16.08
N ALA A 122 -16.06 0.39 -17.20
CA ALA A 122 -16.58 -0.90 -17.67
C ALA A 122 -15.51 -1.78 -18.36
N ALA A 123 -14.49 -1.15 -18.96
CA ALA A 123 -13.42 -1.87 -19.67
C ALA A 123 -12.19 -2.17 -18.80
N ARG A 124 -12.11 -1.58 -17.61
CA ARG A 124 -10.93 -1.74 -16.77
C ARG A 124 -10.87 -3.11 -16.09
N PRO A 125 -9.69 -3.72 -16.00
CA PRO A 125 -9.50 -4.97 -15.27
C PRO A 125 -9.57 -4.79 -13.74
N TRP A 126 -9.36 -3.57 -13.24
CA TRP A 126 -9.49 -3.22 -11.84
C TRP A 126 -9.82 -1.74 -11.66
N LEU A 127 -10.46 -1.43 -10.54
CA LEU A 127 -10.85 -0.07 -10.16
C LEU A 127 -10.50 0.15 -8.70
N PHE A 128 -10.00 1.34 -8.37
CA PHE A 128 -9.97 1.78 -6.98
C PHE A 128 -11.40 1.94 -6.47
N ARG A 129 -11.62 1.50 -5.24
CA ARG A 129 -12.94 1.51 -4.63
C ARG A 129 -12.87 2.01 -3.19
N THR A 130 -14.01 2.50 -2.76
CA THR A 130 -14.26 2.74 -1.34
C THR A 130 -14.01 1.48 -0.51
N VAL A 131 -13.42 1.61 0.66
CA VAL A 131 -13.14 0.51 1.60
C VAL A 131 -14.38 -0.38 1.80
N GLY A 132 -14.22 -1.68 1.56
CA GLY A 132 -15.30 -2.66 1.64
C GLY A 132 -16.05 -2.89 0.33
N TYR A 133 -15.70 -2.19 -0.76
CA TYR A 133 -16.33 -2.33 -2.07
C TYR A 133 -15.48 -3.08 -3.10
N GLY A 134 -14.25 -3.37 -2.78
CA GLY A 134 -13.40 -4.32 -3.51
C GLY A 134 -13.26 -5.62 -2.74
N HIS A 135 -12.94 -5.51 -1.46
CA HIS A 135 -12.75 -6.63 -0.54
C HIS A 135 -13.67 -6.50 0.68
N GLY A 136 -14.23 -7.62 1.14
CA GLY A 136 -15.17 -7.63 2.26
C GLY A 136 -14.51 -7.42 3.62
N ALA A 137 -15.35 -7.27 4.65
CA ALA A 137 -14.93 -7.02 6.03
C ALA A 137 -13.93 -8.07 6.58
N GLN A 138 -14.00 -9.32 6.13
CA GLN A 138 -13.06 -10.36 6.55
C GLN A 138 -11.62 -10.02 6.15
N THR A 139 -11.40 -9.56 4.92
CA THR A 139 -10.07 -9.12 4.44
C THR A 139 -9.55 -7.95 5.26
N TRP A 140 -10.40 -6.95 5.50
CA TRP A 140 -10.02 -5.77 6.27
C TRP A 140 -9.71 -6.10 7.74
N ARG A 141 -10.48 -6.99 8.37
CA ARG A 141 -10.16 -7.50 9.72
C ARG A 141 -8.81 -8.23 9.76
N ALA A 142 -8.50 -9.01 8.74
CA ALA A 142 -7.20 -9.69 8.67
C ALA A 142 -6.04 -8.70 8.54
N ILE A 143 -6.19 -7.66 7.70
CA ILE A 143 -5.19 -6.59 7.54
C ILE A 143 -4.98 -5.86 8.87
N PHE A 144 -6.05 -5.43 9.56
CA PHE A 144 -5.93 -4.72 10.83
C PHE A 144 -5.38 -5.59 11.95
N SER A 145 -5.73 -6.88 11.98
CA SER A 145 -5.11 -7.84 12.91
C SER A 145 -3.60 -7.97 12.66
N ALA A 146 -3.18 -8.00 11.40
CA ALA A 146 -1.76 -8.04 11.05
C ALA A 146 -1.03 -6.73 11.43
N LEU A 147 -1.64 -5.57 11.21
CA LEU A 147 -1.11 -4.27 11.65
C LEU A 147 -0.92 -4.21 13.16
N GLN A 148 -1.90 -4.68 13.92
CA GLN A 148 -1.82 -4.81 15.38
C GLN A 148 -0.66 -5.72 15.80
N GLN A 149 -0.55 -6.92 15.21
CA GLN A 149 0.54 -7.86 15.48
C GLN A 149 1.91 -7.31 15.06
N ALA A 150 1.96 -6.47 14.03
CA ALA A 150 3.18 -5.78 13.60
C ALA A 150 3.57 -4.62 14.53
N GLY A 151 2.71 -4.26 15.49
CA GLY A 151 2.92 -3.14 16.41
C GLY A 151 2.71 -1.77 15.74
N TYR A 152 1.88 -1.70 14.69
CA TYR A 152 1.54 -0.42 14.08
C TYR A 152 0.52 0.32 14.96
N ASP A 153 0.90 1.52 15.38
CA ASP A 153 0.08 2.41 16.23
C ASP A 153 -0.03 3.81 15.59
N GLY A 154 0.01 3.84 14.26
CA GLY A 154 -0.06 5.08 13.50
C GLY A 154 -1.47 5.38 13.00
N VAL A 155 -1.57 6.48 12.25
CA VAL A 155 -2.82 6.93 11.63
C VAL A 155 -3.20 6.02 10.47
N ILE A 156 -4.49 5.71 10.35
CA ILE A 156 -5.11 5.10 9.18
C ILE A 156 -5.91 6.19 8.46
N SER A 157 -5.44 6.62 7.31
CA SER A 157 -6.09 7.64 6.49
C SER A 157 -6.97 7.01 5.44
N ILE A 158 -8.20 7.50 5.29
CA ILE A 158 -9.05 7.11 4.16
C ILE A 158 -8.59 7.88 2.93
N GLU A 159 -8.28 7.16 1.86
CA GLU A 159 -8.06 7.72 0.54
C GLU A 159 -9.21 7.34 -0.39
N HIS A 160 -9.85 8.35 -1.02
CA HIS A 160 -11.02 8.14 -1.86
C HIS A 160 -10.70 8.41 -3.33
N GLU A 161 -10.65 7.35 -4.12
CA GLU A 161 -10.48 7.39 -5.59
C GLU A 161 -11.51 6.47 -6.28
N ASP A 162 -12.74 6.43 -5.78
CA ASP A 162 -13.81 5.59 -6.30
C ASP A 162 -14.56 6.30 -7.44
N ALA A 163 -14.37 5.84 -8.67
CA ALA A 163 -15.05 6.39 -9.85
C ALA A 163 -16.56 6.10 -9.90
N LEU A 164 -17.06 5.19 -9.06
CA LEU A 164 -18.48 4.77 -9.03
C LEU A 164 -19.24 5.33 -7.81
N MET A 165 -18.58 6.14 -6.98
CA MET A 165 -19.17 6.66 -5.74
C MET A 165 -18.75 8.10 -5.48
N SER A 166 -19.66 8.93 -5.00
CA SER A 166 -19.33 10.31 -4.61
C SER A 166 -18.39 10.33 -3.41
N GLN A 167 -17.56 11.36 -3.29
CA GLN A 167 -16.64 11.51 -2.14
C GLN A 167 -17.36 11.44 -0.79
N LYS A 168 -18.50 12.15 -0.67
CA LYS A 168 -19.29 12.17 0.57
C LYS A 168 -19.78 10.76 0.94
N GLU A 169 -20.44 10.09 0.01
CA GLU A 169 -20.96 8.75 0.23
C GLU A 169 -19.85 7.73 0.50
N GLY A 170 -18.75 7.81 -0.28
CA GLY A 170 -17.60 6.94 -0.11
C GLY A 170 -16.95 7.11 1.25
N LEU A 171 -16.74 8.34 1.71
CA LEU A 171 -16.19 8.61 3.04
C LEU A 171 -17.08 8.06 4.16
N GLU A 172 -18.40 8.31 4.09
CA GLU A 172 -19.35 7.81 5.09
C GLU A 172 -19.38 6.28 5.15
N LYS A 173 -19.31 5.61 4.00
CA LYS A 173 -19.29 4.15 3.90
C LYS A 173 -17.97 3.56 4.36
N ALA A 174 -16.85 4.15 3.97
CA ALA A 174 -15.53 3.74 4.43
C ALA A 174 -15.42 3.82 5.96
N ILE A 175 -15.87 4.91 6.58
CA ILE A 175 -15.89 5.07 8.05
C ILE A 175 -16.68 3.95 8.73
N ARG A 176 -17.84 3.55 8.19
CA ARG A 176 -18.62 2.46 8.77
C ARG A 176 -17.87 1.13 8.75
N VAL A 177 -17.27 0.79 7.59
CA VAL A 177 -16.50 -0.45 7.44
C VAL A 177 -15.28 -0.44 8.36
N LEU A 178 -14.56 0.68 8.43
CA LEU A 178 -13.39 0.82 9.29
C LEU A 178 -13.76 0.68 10.77
N ARG A 179 -14.83 1.32 11.22
CA ARG A 179 -15.31 1.19 12.61
C ARG A 179 -15.71 -0.24 12.98
N ASP A 180 -16.22 -1.03 12.03
CA ASP A 180 -16.60 -2.44 12.24
C ASP A 180 -15.40 -3.39 12.21
N THR A 181 -14.31 -3.00 11.53
CA THR A 181 -13.20 -3.91 11.23
C THR A 181 -11.91 -3.60 11.97
N MET A 182 -11.70 -2.35 12.39
CA MET A 182 -10.51 -1.94 13.15
C MET A 182 -10.58 -2.37 14.60
N ILE A 183 -9.42 -2.52 15.21
CA ILE A 183 -9.25 -2.78 16.64
C ILE A 183 -8.87 -1.45 17.29
N PHE A 184 -9.69 -0.95 18.22
CA PHE A 184 -9.50 0.34 18.89
C PHE A 184 -8.94 0.20 20.30
N ASP A 185 -9.29 -0.87 20.99
CA ASP A 185 -8.88 -1.08 22.37
C ASP A 185 -7.69 -2.04 22.44
N ALA A 186 -6.69 -1.68 23.22
CA ALA A 186 -5.62 -2.61 23.54
C ALA A 186 -6.19 -3.81 24.31
N PRO A 187 -5.68 -5.03 24.07
CA PRO A 187 -6.08 -6.16 24.87
C PRO A 187 -5.81 -5.85 26.34
N THR A 188 -6.77 -6.14 27.21
CA THR A 188 -6.53 -6.10 28.65
C THR A 188 -5.41 -7.08 28.97
N ALA A 189 -4.42 -6.63 29.74
CA ALA A 189 -3.27 -7.42 30.11
C ALA A 189 -3.69 -8.78 30.67
N ASP A 190 -2.87 -9.78 30.41
CA ASP A 190 -2.93 -11.16 30.87
C ASP A 190 -4.01 -12.03 30.21
N VAL A 191 -3.57 -12.68 29.17
CA VAL A 191 -4.27 -13.81 28.57
C VAL A 191 -4.28 -14.93 29.65
N TYR A 192 -5.38 -15.04 30.38
CA TYR A 192 -5.46 -15.94 31.56
C TYR A 192 -5.29 -17.45 31.25
N TRP A 193 -5.25 -17.81 29.95
CA TRP A 193 -5.02 -19.19 29.48
C TRP A 193 -3.62 -19.43 28.90
N ALA A 194 -2.70 -18.47 28.97
CA ALA A 194 -1.32 -18.58 28.46
C ALA A 194 -0.32 -18.74 29.57
#